data_5c2cbb645028c83de04f307ec6cbbf68
#
_entry.id   5c2cbb645028c83de04f307ec6cbbf68
#
_cell.length_a   1.000
_cell.length_b   1.000
_cell.length_c   1.000
_cell.angle_alpha   90.00
_cell.angle_beta   90.00
_cell.angle_gamma   90.00
#
_symmetry.space_group_name_H-M   'P 1'
#
loop_
_entity.id
_entity.type
_entity.pdbx_description
1 polymer ?
#
loop_
_entity_poly.entity_id
_entity_poly.type
_entity_poly.pdbx_seq_one_letter_code
_entity_poly.pdbx_strand_id
1 'polypeptide(L)'
;MSSDDATVPVSSLPPFGPGQHLLSVSQLDRAALTSLFGLAESLRPVGQGTQVCRILEGAMLGSLFFEPSTRTRLSFESAFQRLGGAVVSTTGFTFSSMAKGESIHDTARVVSGYSDALVVRHPDTGSVAEFADASVVPVINAGDGSGEHPSQSLLDLFTMRQELEARGKSIDGATIAVLGDLRYGRTVHSLLRILGLYSKVTFRVFGPPALALPAEFFEVVSASGNRIVECDSVGEAIGPADVIYCTRVQKERLSEQDEESVHLKGDLLNMAILTQYGRPDAIIMHPLPRDSRHNSFDLSPDVDDFPGLAIFRQTDNGLLIRMAIFSIALGVADHVTDDLRPAAWQRR
;
A
#
# COMPACT_ATOMS: atom_id res chain seq x y z
N MET A 1 20.45 -18.87 21.93
CA MET A 1 19.15 -19.01 22.61
C MET A 1 18.14 -18.49 21.63
N SER A 2 17.36 -19.39 21.03
CA SER A 2 16.33 -19.10 20.02
C SER A 2 15.20 -18.33 20.69
N SER A 3 15.03 -17.07 20.33
CA SER A 3 13.81 -16.32 20.62
C SER A 3 12.72 -16.87 19.72
N ASP A 4 11.74 -17.57 20.30
CA ASP A 4 10.48 -17.89 19.67
C ASP A 4 9.82 -16.56 19.27
N ASP A 5 9.84 -16.28 17.96
CA ASP A 5 9.12 -15.17 17.34
C ASP A 5 7.61 -15.47 17.41
N ALA A 6 6.99 -15.11 18.51
CA ALA A 6 5.55 -15.18 18.68
C ALA A 6 4.89 -14.03 17.90
N THR A 7 4.97 -14.08 16.58
CA THR A 7 4.10 -13.26 15.73
C THR A 7 2.66 -13.70 15.94
N VAL A 8 1.80 -12.81 16.42
CA VAL A 8 0.35 -13.06 16.51
C VAL A 8 -0.11 -13.59 15.16
N PRO A 9 -0.71 -14.78 15.08
CA PRO A 9 -1.16 -15.31 13.82
C PRO A 9 -2.14 -14.34 13.17
N VAL A 10 -1.88 -13.93 11.93
CA VAL A 10 -2.69 -12.97 11.16
C VAL A 10 -4.17 -13.36 11.12
N SER A 11 -4.48 -14.65 11.30
CA SER A 11 -5.84 -15.21 11.36
C SER A 11 -6.62 -14.87 12.65
N SER A 12 -5.99 -14.25 13.66
CA SER A 12 -6.63 -13.92 14.95
C SER A 12 -6.94 -12.43 15.13
N LEU A 13 -6.60 -11.57 14.16
CA LEU A 13 -6.88 -10.16 14.26
C LEU A 13 -8.39 -9.87 14.09
N PRO A 14 -8.98 -8.98 14.92
CA PRO A 14 -10.37 -8.58 14.76
C PRO A 14 -10.60 -7.85 13.43
N PRO A 15 -11.82 -7.88 12.88
CA PRO A 15 -12.17 -7.06 11.72
C PRO A 15 -11.86 -5.58 11.96
N PHE A 16 -11.39 -4.88 10.93
CA PHE A 16 -11.11 -3.46 11.03
C PHE A 16 -12.40 -2.65 11.16
N GLY A 17 -12.47 -1.77 12.15
CA GLY A 17 -13.61 -0.93 12.45
C GLY A 17 -13.29 0.13 13.52
N PRO A 18 -14.31 0.80 14.08
CA PRO A 18 -14.13 1.82 15.12
C PRO A 18 -13.33 1.31 16.32
N GLY A 19 -12.29 2.04 16.71
CA GLY A 19 -11.41 1.68 17.82
C GLY A 19 -10.42 0.55 17.52
N GLN A 20 -10.45 -0.06 16.33
CA GLN A 20 -9.60 -1.19 15.99
C GLN A 20 -8.31 -0.76 15.27
N HIS A 21 -7.25 -1.52 15.48
CA HIS A 21 -6.00 -1.39 14.73
C HIS A 21 -6.18 -1.88 13.29
N LEU A 22 -5.47 -1.27 12.33
CA LEU A 22 -5.32 -1.79 10.97
C LEU A 22 -3.89 -2.29 10.77
N LEU A 23 -3.65 -3.55 11.01
CA LEU A 23 -2.33 -4.20 10.97
C LEU A 23 -2.11 -5.00 9.68
N SER A 24 -3.17 -5.62 9.16
CA SER A 24 -3.14 -6.52 8.02
C SER A 24 -4.36 -6.33 7.11
N VAL A 25 -4.18 -6.61 5.81
CA VAL A 25 -5.30 -6.66 4.85
C VAL A 25 -6.27 -7.79 5.14
N SER A 26 -5.87 -8.80 5.90
CA SER A 26 -6.74 -9.92 6.30
C SER A 26 -7.89 -9.54 7.26
N GLN A 27 -7.82 -8.33 7.85
CA GLN A 27 -8.90 -7.77 8.67
C GLN A 27 -10.09 -7.25 7.85
N LEU A 28 -9.98 -7.28 6.52
CA LEU A 28 -10.95 -6.73 5.59
C LEU A 28 -11.57 -7.83 4.74
N ASP A 29 -12.88 -7.80 4.63
CA ASP A 29 -13.64 -8.57 3.66
C ASP A 29 -14.15 -7.68 2.50
N ARG A 30 -14.87 -8.26 1.54
CA ARG A 30 -15.42 -7.50 0.39
C ARG A 30 -16.42 -6.41 0.81
N ALA A 31 -17.18 -6.62 1.87
CA ALA A 31 -18.14 -5.65 2.37
C ALA A 31 -17.41 -4.45 3.00
N ALA A 32 -16.41 -4.71 3.83
CA ALA A 32 -15.55 -3.68 4.42
C ALA A 32 -14.81 -2.88 3.35
N LEU A 33 -14.27 -3.54 2.30
CA LEU A 33 -13.64 -2.88 1.17
C LEU A 33 -14.62 -1.98 0.41
N THR A 34 -15.85 -2.45 0.18
CA THR A 34 -16.88 -1.67 -0.52
C THR A 34 -17.23 -0.40 0.27
N SER A 35 -17.41 -0.52 1.58
CA SER A 35 -17.69 0.60 2.48
C SER A 35 -16.53 1.59 2.54
N LEU A 36 -15.29 1.10 2.72
CA LEU A 36 -14.09 1.92 2.76
C LEU A 36 -13.88 2.67 1.43
N PHE A 37 -14.07 2.02 0.31
CA PHE A 37 -13.93 2.64 -1.01
C PHE A 37 -15.04 3.65 -1.31
N GLY A 38 -16.27 3.40 -0.86
CA GLY A 38 -17.35 4.36 -0.93
C GLY A 38 -17.06 5.62 -0.14
N LEU A 39 -16.55 5.46 1.08
CA LEU A 39 -16.12 6.57 1.93
C LEU A 39 -14.93 7.33 1.32
N ALA A 40 -13.93 6.63 0.78
CA ALA A 40 -12.80 7.26 0.09
C ALA A 40 -13.28 8.10 -1.11
N GLU A 41 -14.28 7.62 -1.85
CA GLU A 41 -14.87 8.37 -2.97
C GLU A 41 -15.61 9.62 -2.51
N SER A 42 -16.38 9.56 -1.41
CA SER A 42 -17.07 10.74 -0.84
C SER A 42 -16.09 11.81 -0.35
N LEU A 43 -14.87 11.43 0.04
CA LEU A 43 -13.78 12.32 0.44
C LEU A 43 -12.97 12.90 -0.75
N ARG A 44 -13.25 12.50 -1.98
CA ARG A 44 -12.56 13.00 -3.18
C ARG A 44 -12.57 14.54 -3.31
N PRO A 45 -13.69 15.25 -3.06
CA PRO A 45 -13.71 16.71 -3.10
C PRO A 45 -12.75 17.35 -2.08
N VAL A 46 -12.55 16.71 -0.91
CA VAL A 46 -11.58 17.15 0.11
C VAL A 46 -10.16 16.93 -0.40
N GLY A 47 -9.87 15.75 -0.98
CA GLY A 47 -8.58 15.46 -1.61
C GLY A 47 -8.23 16.44 -2.72
N GLN A 48 -9.21 16.80 -3.54
CA GLN A 48 -9.07 17.76 -4.64
C GLN A 48 -9.02 19.22 -4.16
N GLY A 49 -9.38 19.51 -2.90
CA GLY A 49 -9.39 20.87 -2.35
C GLY A 49 -10.59 21.72 -2.80
N THR A 50 -11.67 21.11 -3.26
CA THR A 50 -12.94 21.81 -3.59
C THR A 50 -13.87 21.88 -2.38
N GLN A 51 -13.68 20.98 -1.43
CA GLN A 51 -14.37 20.98 -0.13
C GLN A 51 -13.38 20.83 1.03
N VAL A 52 -13.82 21.18 2.21
CA VAL A 52 -13.11 20.96 3.48
C VAL A 52 -13.96 20.07 4.39
N CYS A 53 -13.26 19.29 5.21
CA CYS A 53 -13.85 18.43 6.24
C CYS A 53 -13.09 18.67 7.54
N ARG A 54 -13.79 18.82 8.66
CA ARG A 54 -13.23 19.03 9.99
C ARG A 54 -13.68 17.99 11.00
N ILE A 55 -14.10 16.83 10.50
CA ILE A 55 -14.67 15.75 11.33
C ILE A 55 -13.72 15.27 12.44
N LEU A 56 -12.42 15.51 12.32
CA LEU A 56 -11.39 15.22 13.31
C LEU A 56 -10.84 16.48 14.00
N GLU A 57 -11.61 17.59 14.02
CA GLU A 57 -11.17 18.80 14.72
C GLU A 57 -10.93 18.53 16.21
N GLY A 58 -9.71 18.84 16.67
CA GLY A 58 -9.25 18.58 18.03
C GLY A 58 -8.55 17.24 18.23
N ALA A 59 -8.68 16.29 17.30
CA ALA A 59 -7.96 15.01 17.37
C ALA A 59 -6.48 15.16 17.02
N MET A 60 -5.64 14.29 17.61
CA MET A 60 -4.17 14.27 17.47
C MET A 60 -3.69 12.95 16.89
N LEU A 61 -2.92 13.02 15.79
CA LEU A 61 -2.22 11.87 15.23
C LEU A 61 -0.79 11.80 15.74
N GLY A 62 -0.39 10.65 16.28
CA GLY A 62 1.02 10.27 16.47
C GLY A 62 1.58 9.64 15.19
N SER A 63 2.51 10.31 14.49
CA SER A 63 3.13 9.83 13.26
C SER A 63 4.55 9.36 13.53
N LEU A 64 4.74 8.03 13.61
CA LEU A 64 5.97 7.36 14.04
C LEU A 64 6.62 6.62 12.87
N PHE A 65 7.63 7.22 12.24
CA PHE A 65 8.33 6.65 11.10
C PHE A 65 9.78 6.35 11.43
N PHE A 66 10.07 5.10 11.76
CA PHE A 66 11.42 4.62 12.08
C PHE A 66 12.21 4.17 10.84
N GLU A 67 11.54 3.97 9.71
CA GLU A 67 12.12 3.71 8.39
C GLU A 67 11.84 4.90 7.45
N PRO A 68 12.81 5.35 6.61
CA PRO A 68 12.60 6.47 5.69
C PRO A 68 11.42 6.23 4.73
N SER A 69 10.48 7.17 4.70
CA SER A 69 9.34 7.13 3.79
C SER A 69 8.70 8.51 3.60
N THR A 70 9.10 9.21 2.55
CA THR A 70 8.56 10.56 2.30
C THR A 70 7.07 10.53 1.92
N ARG A 71 6.71 9.75 0.89
CA ARG A 71 5.33 9.72 0.37
C ARG A 71 4.33 9.20 1.39
N THR A 72 4.61 8.05 2.00
CA THR A 72 3.68 7.43 2.96
C THR A 72 3.44 8.34 4.14
N ARG A 73 4.52 8.89 4.74
CA ARG A 73 4.43 9.81 5.88
C ARG A 73 3.61 11.05 5.54
N LEU A 74 4.03 11.80 4.53
CA LEU A 74 3.33 13.04 4.15
C LEU A 74 1.87 12.80 3.77
N SER A 75 1.56 11.67 3.14
CA SER A 75 0.19 11.34 2.78
C SER A 75 -0.69 11.01 4.00
N PHE A 76 -0.18 10.27 5.00
CA PHE A 76 -0.91 10.04 6.25
C PHE A 76 -1.12 11.33 7.04
N GLU A 77 -0.05 12.11 7.21
CA GLU A 77 -0.11 13.41 7.92
C GLU A 77 -1.09 14.36 7.22
N SER A 78 -1.01 14.47 5.88
CA SER A 78 -1.94 15.30 5.10
C SER A 78 -3.38 14.80 5.19
N ALA A 79 -3.62 13.49 5.18
CA ALA A 79 -4.95 12.90 5.31
C ALA A 79 -5.61 13.28 6.63
N PHE A 80 -4.88 13.18 7.73
CA PHE A 80 -5.39 13.53 9.05
C PHE A 80 -5.67 15.02 9.20
N GLN A 81 -4.75 15.87 8.69
CA GLN A 81 -4.93 17.32 8.71
C GLN A 81 -6.09 17.79 7.81
N ARG A 82 -6.31 17.12 6.67
CA ARG A 82 -7.46 17.44 5.79
C ARG A 82 -8.80 17.10 6.41
N LEU A 83 -8.83 16.19 7.38
CA LEU A 83 -10.01 15.90 8.21
C LEU A 83 -10.11 16.85 9.43
N GLY A 84 -9.22 17.83 9.55
CA GLY A 84 -9.25 18.84 10.63
C GLY A 84 -8.41 18.51 11.85
N GLY A 85 -7.78 17.33 11.91
CA GLY A 85 -6.92 16.93 13.03
C GLY A 85 -5.54 17.57 12.99
N ALA A 86 -4.80 17.46 14.10
CA ALA A 86 -3.42 17.89 14.23
C ALA A 86 -2.46 16.68 14.23
N VAL A 87 -1.17 16.92 13.97
CA VAL A 87 -0.16 15.85 13.86
C VAL A 87 1.03 16.18 14.75
N VAL A 88 1.46 15.21 15.56
CA VAL A 88 2.78 15.16 16.18
C VAL A 88 3.58 14.05 15.54
N SER A 89 4.82 14.34 15.12
CA SER A 89 5.59 13.36 14.35
C SER A 89 7.02 13.22 14.82
N THR A 90 7.55 12.00 14.72
CA THR A 90 8.98 11.72 14.85
C THR A 90 9.45 10.86 13.71
N THR A 91 10.72 11.00 13.33
CA THR A 91 11.34 10.26 12.22
C THR A 91 12.72 9.74 12.60
N GLY A 92 12.95 8.47 12.23
CA GLY A 92 14.22 7.79 12.45
C GLY A 92 14.48 7.37 13.88
N PHE A 93 15.33 6.34 14.05
CA PHE A 93 15.74 5.84 15.35
C PHE A 93 16.66 6.83 16.11
N THR A 94 17.53 7.50 15.39
CA THR A 94 18.63 8.30 15.96
C THR A 94 18.16 9.42 16.89
N PHE A 95 16.96 9.94 16.65
CA PHE A 95 16.38 11.04 17.42
C PHE A 95 15.25 10.59 18.37
N SER A 96 15.01 9.28 18.47
CA SER A 96 14.00 8.72 19.38
C SER A 96 14.64 8.21 20.67
N SER A 97 13.84 8.05 21.72
CA SER A 97 14.24 7.41 22.97
C SER A 97 14.63 5.94 22.77
N MET A 98 14.14 5.29 21.73
CA MET A 98 14.53 3.92 21.34
C MET A 98 16.03 3.81 21.05
N ALA A 99 16.68 4.87 20.54
CA ALA A 99 18.14 4.92 20.39
C ALA A 99 18.90 4.82 21.73
N LYS A 100 18.21 5.06 22.85
CA LYS A 100 18.73 4.95 24.21
C LYS A 100 18.34 3.63 24.89
N GLY A 101 17.66 2.72 24.16
CA GLY A 101 17.23 1.41 24.64
C GLY A 101 15.80 1.38 25.22
N GLU A 102 14.96 2.40 24.97
CA GLU A 102 13.55 2.33 25.30
C GLU A 102 12.86 1.24 24.48
N SER A 103 11.97 0.47 25.13
CA SER A 103 11.22 -0.59 24.46
C SER A 103 10.14 -0.05 23.51
N ILE A 104 9.77 -0.85 22.51
CA ILE A 104 8.59 -0.54 21.66
C ILE A 104 7.35 -0.38 22.54
N HIS A 105 7.17 -1.28 23.52
CA HIS A 105 6.05 -1.25 24.46
C HIS A 105 5.95 0.10 25.21
N ASP A 106 7.04 0.58 25.80
CA ASP A 106 7.02 1.83 26.56
C ASP A 106 6.80 3.04 25.65
N THR A 107 7.46 3.08 24.48
CA THR A 107 7.24 4.11 23.47
C THR A 107 5.77 4.15 23.02
N ALA A 108 5.19 2.99 22.69
CA ALA A 108 3.79 2.87 22.26
C ALA A 108 2.82 3.35 23.35
N ARG A 109 3.03 2.89 24.57
CA ARG A 109 2.17 3.27 25.72
C ARG A 109 2.22 4.77 26.02
N VAL A 110 3.40 5.37 25.95
CA VAL A 110 3.58 6.81 26.20
C VAL A 110 2.96 7.64 25.08
N VAL A 111 3.31 7.35 23.80
CA VAL A 111 2.86 8.16 22.67
C VAL A 111 1.36 8.00 22.43
N SER A 112 0.78 6.82 22.67
CA SER A 112 -0.67 6.63 22.61
C SER A 112 -1.44 7.45 23.67
N GLY A 113 -0.79 7.83 24.78
CA GLY A 113 -1.36 8.75 25.75
C GLY A 113 -1.40 10.23 25.32
N TYR A 114 -0.72 10.57 24.22
CA TYR A 114 -0.69 11.92 23.63
C TYR A 114 -1.51 12.05 22.34
N SER A 115 -2.07 10.95 21.87
CA SER A 115 -2.65 10.84 20.53
C SER A 115 -4.00 10.12 20.58
N ASP A 116 -4.82 10.33 19.56
CA ASP A 116 -6.09 9.64 19.35
C ASP A 116 -5.98 8.51 18.33
N ALA A 117 -4.90 8.50 17.54
CA ALA A 117 -4.50 7.42 16.65
C ALA A 117 -2.97 7.44 16.45
N LEU A 118 -2.39 6.28 16.16
CA LEU A 118 -0.98 6.16 15.77
C LEU A 118 -0.87 5.65 14.34
N VAL A 119 0.07 6.21 13.57
CA VAL A 119 0.56 5.63 12.32
C VAL A 119 2.00 5.22 12.55
N VAL A 120 2.30 3.94 12.34
CA VAL A 120 3.62 3.38 12.64
C VAL A 120 4.22 2.75 11.39
N ARG A 121 5.48 3.08 11.09
CA ARG A 121 6.33 2.42 10.12
C ARG A 121 7.65 2.00 10.76
N HIS A 122 7.97 0.72 10.70
CA HIS A 122 9.16 0.14 11.32
C HIS A 122 9.93 -0.74 10.34
N PRO A 123 11.28 -0.80 10.40
CA PRO A 123 12.07 -1.67 9.55
C PRO A 123 11.97 -3.16 9.91
N ASP A 124 11.69 -3.49 11.18
CA ASP A 124 11.63 -4.86 11.66
C ASP A 124 10.20 -5.39 11.60
N THR A 125 10.04 -6.59 11.05
CA THR A 125 8.73 -7.27 10.93
C THR A 125 8.21 -7.67 12.32
N GLY A 126 6.90 -7.45 12.54
CA GLY A 126 6.23 -7.71 13.82
C GLY A 126 6.20 -6.50 14.76
N SER A 127 7.08 -5.52 14.58
CA SER A 127 7.16 -4.36 15.47
C SER A 127 5.87 -3.53 15.51
N VAL A 128 5.14 -3.42 14.39
CA VAL A 128 3.87 -2.68 14.38
C VAL A 128 2.79 -3.36 15.20
N ALA A 129 2.79 -4.70 15.24
CA ALA A 129 1.90 -5.46 16.12
C ALA A 129 2.25 -5.23 17.60
N GLU A 130 3.54 -5.20 17.96
CA GLU A 130 4.00 -4.87 19.32
C GLU A 130 3.58 -3.44 19.72
N PHE A 131 3.65 -2.46 18.80
CA PHE A 131 3.07 -1.13 19.03
C PHE A 131 1.57 -1.19 19.31
N ALA A 132 0.84 -2.01 18.57
CA ALA A 132 -0.60 -2.14 18.73
C ALA A 132 -0.98 -2.78 20.07
N ASP A 133 -0.26 -3.80 20.50
CA ASP A 133 -0.50 -4.50 21.77
C ASP A 133 -0.35 -3.58 23.00
N ALA A 134 0.56 -2.60 22.93
CA ALA A 134 0.81 -1.65 24.01
C ALA A 134 0.01 -0.34 23.90
N SER A 135 -0.56 -0.05 22.73
CA SER A 135 -1.28 1.20 22.48
C SER A 135 -2.68 1.19 23.06
N VAL A 136 -3.10 2.33 23.60
CA VAL A 136 -4.49 2.57 24.08
C VAL A 136 -5.38 3.20 23.00
N VAL A 137 -4.85 3.46 21.82
CA VAL A 137 -5.57 4.05 20.68
C VAL A 137 -5.31 3.23 19.40
N PRO A 138 -6.14 3.38 18.35
CA PRO A 138 -5.93 2.67 17.09
C PRO A 138 -4.53 2.88 16.50
N VAL A 139 -3.88 1.80 16.08
CA VAL A 139 -2.61 1.79 15.36
C VAL A 139 -2.84 1.41 13.91
N ILE A 140 -2.29 2.21 13.00
CA ILE A 140 -2.36 1.99 11.56
C ILE A 140 -0.97 1.62 11.04
N ASN A 141 -0.85 0.44 10.44
CA ASN A 141 0.38 -0.06 9.84
C ASN A 141 0.71 0.70 8.55
N ALA A 142 1.80 1.47 8.56
CA ALA A 142 2.35 2.19 7.41
C ALA A 142 3.57 1.51 6.77
N GLY A 143 3.81 0.24 7.12
CA GLY A 143 4.89 -0.62 6.66
C GLY A 143 5.64 -1.25 7.82
N ASP A 144 5.68 -2.58 7.85
CA ASP A 144 6.21 -3.42 8.91
C ASP A 144 7.28 -4.35 8.33
N GLY A 145 8.50 -3.91 8.28
CA GLY A 145 9.63 -4.65 7.73
C GLY A 145 9.37 -5.19 6.32
N SER A 146 9.56 -6.49 6.13
CA SER A 146 9.19 -7.24 4.92
C SER A 146 7.74 -7.73 4.93
N GLY A 147 7.00 -7.51 6.03
CA GLY A 147 5.63 -7.95 6.21
C GLY A 147 4.61 -7.21 5.34
N GLU A 148 3.67 -6.50 5.96
CA GLU A 148 2.56 -5.89 5.24
C GLU A 148 2.63 -4.35 5.20
N HIS A 149 1.92 -3.80 4.21
CA HIS A 149 1.64 -2.37 4.10
C HIS A 149 0.16 -2.18 3.68
N PRO A 150 -0.80 -2.36 4.61
CA PRO A 150 -2.23 -2.42 4.28
C PRO A 150 -2.72 -1.22 3.48
N SER A 151 -2.34 0.01 3.87
CA SER A 151 -2.79 1.20 3.15
C SER A 151 -2.26 1.28 1.72
N GLN A 152 -1.13 0.64 1.39
CA GLN A 152 -0.64 0.56 0.01
C GLN A 152 -1.51 -0.40 -0.81
N SER A 153 -1.78 -1.59 -0.29
CA SER A 153 -2.64 -2.55 -0.99
C SER A 153 -4.05 -2.02 -1.20
N LEU A 154 -4.58 -1.27 -0.24
CA LEU A 154 -5.89 -0.64 -0.35
C LEU A 154 -5.93 0.43 -1.44
N LEU A 155 -4.93 1.32 -1.51
CA LEU A 155 -4.89 2.35 -2.55
C LEU A 155 -4.64 1.74 -3.95
N ASP A 156 -3.84 0.68 -4.02
CA ASP A 156 -3.59 -0.05 -5.27
C ASP A 156 -4.88 -0.72 -5.76
N LEU A 157 -5.57 -1.42 -4.88
CA LEU A 157 -6.84 -2.08 -5.19
C LEU A 157 -7.94 -1.07 -5.57
N PHE A 158 -8.04 0.04 -4.84
CA PHE A 158 -8.98 1.12 -5.15
C PHE A 158 -8.73 1.73 -6.52
N THR A 159 -7.47 1.99 -6.87
CA THR A 159 -7.07 2.51 -8.18
C THR A 159 -7.37 1.49 -9.27
N MET A 160 -6.98 0.24 -9.07
CA MET A 160 -7.24 -0.87 -10.00
C MET A 160 -8.73 -1.01 -10.30
N ARG A 161 -9.57 -0.96 -9.25
CA ARG A 161 -11.01 -1.00 -9.38
C ARG A 161 -11.52 0.15 -10.25
N GLN A 162 -11.17 1.40 -9.94
CA GLN A 162 -11.61 2.59 -10.69
C GLN A 162 -11.19 2.54 -12.15
N GLU A 163 -9.94 2.18 -12.43
CA GLU A 163 -9.40 2.10 -13.78
C GLU A 163 -10.07 0.98 -14.61
N LEU A 164 -10.36 -0.15 -13.98
CA LEU A 164 -11.08 -1.25 -14.66
C LEU A 164 -12.55 -0.89 -14.90
N GLU A 165 -13.26 -0.34 -13.90
CA GLU A 165 -14.64 0.12 -14.02
C GLU A 165 -14.79 1.19 -15.13
N ALA A 166 -13.84 2.12 -15.24
CA ALA A 166 -13.82 3.11 -16.34
C ALA A 166 -13.69 2.48 -17.73
N ARG A 167 -13.24 1.23 -17.83
CA ARG A 167 -13.11 0.44 -19.06
C ARG A 167 -14.21 -0.62 -19.21
N GLY A 168 -15.26 -0.56 -18.35
CA GLY A 168 -16.34 -1.53 -18.34
C GLY A 168 -15.93 -2.92 -17.88
N LYS A 169 -14.83 -3.03 -17.11
CA LYS A 169 -14.28 -4.28 -16.58
C LYS A 169 -14.43 -4.35 -15.06
N SER A 170 -14.20 -5.53 -14.50
CA SER A 170 -14.19 -5.80 -13.06
C SER A 170 -12.84 -6.40 -12.65
N ILE A 171 -12.50 -6.32 -11.37
CA ILE A 171 -11.38 -7.06 -10.80
C ILE A 171 -11.64 -8.58 -10.89
N ASP A 172 -12.89 -9.01 -10.64
CA ASP A 172 -13.28 -10.41 -10.87
C ASP A 172 -13.08 -10.77 -12.36
N GLY A 173 -12.24 -11.76 -12.62
CA GLY A 173 -11.87 -12.21 -13.96
C GLY A 173 -10.72 -11.44 -14.62
N ALA A 174 -10.18 -10.41 -13.98
CA ALA A 174 -9.07 -9.62 -14.55
C ALA A 174 -7.78 -10.43 -14.67
N THR A 175 -6.97 -10.08 -15.67
CA THR A 175 -5.59 -10.55 -15.81
C THR A 175 -4.63 -9.45 -15.36
N ILE A 176 -3.79 -9.76 -14.36
CA ILE A 176 -2.86 -8.82 -13.74
C ILE A 176 -1.44 -9.32 -13.97
N ALA A 177 -0.64 -8.59 -14.74
CA ALA A 177 0.79 -8.84 -14.82
C ALA A 177 1.50 -8.18 -13.62
N VAL A 178 2.33 -8.95 -12.91
CA VAL A 178 3.14 -8.45 -11.79
C VAL A 178 4.61 -8.61 -12.16
N LEU A 179 5.32 -7.49 -12.27
CA LEU A 179 6.67 -7.44 -12.81
C LEU A 179 7.68 -6.92 -11.77
N GLY A 180 8.85 -7.53 -11.70
CA GLY A 180 9.99 -7.03 -10.92
C GLY A 180 10.34 -7.88 -9.71
N ASP A 181 10.42 -7.27 -8.50
CA ASP A 181 10.77 -7.97 -7.26
C ASP A 181 9.53 -8.65 -6.66
N LEU A 182 9.42 -9.94 -6.89
CA LEU A 182 8.31 -10.74 -6.38
C LEU A 182 8.65 -11.40 -5.02
N ARG A 183 9.95 -11.50 -4.69
CA ARG A 183 10.43 -12.18 -3.49
C ARG A 183 10.38 -11.30 -2.24
N TYR A 184 10.88 -10.06 -2.34
CA TYR A 184 10.96 -9.11 -1.22
C TYR A 184 9.91 -8.01 -1.32
N GLY A 185 9.09 -8.02 -2.38
CA GLY A 185 8.08 -7.03 -2.68
C GLY A 185 6.87 -7.11 -1.75
N ARG A 186 6.95 -6.58 -0.52
CA ARG A 186 5.81 -6.57 0.42
C ARG A 186 4.50 -6.02 -0.19
N THR A 187 4.60 -5.08 -1.14
CA THR A 187 3.44 -4.54 -1.85
C THR A 187 2.79 -5.60 -2.74
N VAL A 188 3.60 -6.45 -3.38
CA VAL A 188 3.12 -7.60 -4.16
C VAL A 188 2.43 -8.60 -3.24
N HIS A 189 3.07 -8.97 -2.14
CA HIS A 189 2.53 -9.97 -1.20
C HIS A 189 1.18 -9.55 -0.63
N SER A 190 1.07 -8.32 -0.14
CA SER A 190 -0.20 -7.81 0.39
C SER A 190 -1.25 -7.63 -0.71
N LEU A 191 -0.84 -7.26 -1.94
CA LEU A 191 -1.74 -7.14 -3.08
C LEU A 191 -2.30 -8.51 -3.51
N LEU A 192 -1.48 -9.55 -3.57
CA LEU A 192 -1.94 -10.92 -3.86
C LEU A 192 -2.94 -11.42 -2.81
N ARG A 193 -2.68 -11.13 -1.52
CA ARG A 193 -3.59 -11.52 -0.43
C ARG A 193 -4.93 -10.82 -0.54
N ILE A 194 -4.97 -9.50 -0.73
CA ILE A 194 -6.22 -8.75 -0.80
C ILE A 194 -7.02 -9.07 -2.08
N LEU A 195 -6.32 -9.36 -3.18
CA LEU A 195 -6.95 -9.81 -4.42
C LEU A 195 -7.50 -11.24 -4.30
N GLY A 196 -7.10 -12.01 -3.30
CA GLY A 196 -7.72 -13.27 -2.92
C GLY A 196 -9.20 -13.16 -2.52
N LEU A 197 -9.69 -11.97 -2.20
CA LEU A 197 -11.10 -11.69 -1.98
C LEU A 197 -11.93 -11.63 -3.29
N TYR A 198 -11.27 -11.62 -4.44
CA TYR A 198 -11.89 -11.62 -5.77
C TYR A 198 -11.75 -12.96 -6.44
N SER A 199 -12.55 -13.22 -7.46
CA SER A 199 -12.64 -14.53 -8.11
C SER A 199 -12.12 -14.50 -9.54
N LYS A 200 -11.55 -15.63 -9.98
CA LYS A 200 -11.09 -15.84 -11.38
C LYS A 200 -10.01 -14.84 -11.81
N VAL A 201 -9.28 -14.24 -10.88
CA VAL A 201 -8.14 -13.38 -11.21
C VAL A 201 -6.98 -14.25 -11.70
N THR A 202 -6.34 -13.81 -12.77
CA THR A 202 -5.13 -14.45 -13.28
C THR A 202 -3.93 -13.53 -13.04
N PHE A 203 -2.99 -13.98 -12.22
CA PHE A 203 -1.71 -13.30 -12.03
C PHE A 203 -0.69 -13.87 -13.00
N ARG A 204 -0.10 -13.01 -13.83
CA ARG A 204 1.01 -13.36 -14.71
C ARG A 204 2.28 -12.72 -14.14
N VAL A 205 3.17 -13.55 -13.62
CA VAL A 205 4.33 -13.07 -12.87
C VAL A 205 5.61 -13.18 -13.68
N PHE A 206 6.42 -12.13 -13.68
CA PHE A 206 7.73 -12.12 -14.31
C PHE A 206 8.72 -11.28 -13.50
N GLY A 207 9.89 -11.83 -13.25
CA GLY A 207 11.00 -11.15 -12.59
C GLY A 207 12.30 -11.95 -12.72
N PRO A 208 13.43 -11.37 -12.28
CA PRO A 208 14.68 -12.12 -12.22
C PRO A 208 14.52 -13.41 -11.42
N PRO A 209 15.14 -14.54 -11.80
CA PRO A 209 14.98 -15.82 -11.11
C PRO A 209 15.29 -15.77 -9.61
N ALA A 210 16.28 -14.96 -9.19
CA ALA A 210 16.60 -14.75 -7.78
C ALA A 210 15.50 -14.00 -6.99
N LEU A 211 14.59 -13.34 -7.69
CA LEU A 211 13.48 -12.57 -7.15
C LEU A 211 12.12 -13.20 -7.45
N ALA A 212 12.09 -14.50 -7.77
CA ALA A 212 10.86 -15.24 -8.05
C ALA A 212 9.91 -15.22 -6.85
N LEU A 213 8.62 -15.34 -7.13
CA LEU A 213 7.57 -15.36 -6.11
C LEU A 213 7.74 -16.60 -5.20
N PRO A 214 7.70 -16.43 -3.86
CA PRO A 214 7.78 -17.56 -2.95
C PRO A 214 6.65 -18.58 -3.16
N ALA A 215 6.97 -19.87 -3.02
CA ALA A 215 6.05 -20.96 -3.31
C ALA A 215 4.74 -20.91 -2.51
N GLU A 216 4.77 -20.37 -1.30
CA GLU A 216 3.61 -20.21 -0.44
C GLU A 216 2.47 -19.38 -1.07
N PHE A 217 2.80 -18.41 -1.93
CA PHE A 217 1.79 -17.59 -2.59
C PHE A 217 0.98 -18.33 -3.65
N PHE A 218 1.53 -19.39 -4.24
CA PHE A 218 0.78 -20.24 -5.17
C PHE A 218 -0.36 -20.96 -4.46
N GLU A 219 -0.13 -21.44 -3.24
CA GLU A 219 -1.16 -22.07 -2.44
C GLU A 219 -2.23 -21.07 -1.99
N VAL A 220 -1.81 -19.89 -1.49
CA VAL A 220 -2.71 -18.81 -1.05
C VAL A 220 -3.62 -18.34 -2.19
N VAL A 221 -3.06 -18.12 -3.37
CA VAL A 221 -3.82 -17.66 -4.55
C VAL A 221 -4.74 -18.77 -5.07
N SER A 222 -4.28 -20.03 -5.11
CA SER A 222 -5.08 -21.16 -5.56
C SER A 222 -6.25 -21.43 -4.64
N ALA A 223 -6.06 -21.32 -3.31
CA ALA A 223 -7.12 -21.49 -2.33
C ALA A 223 -8.29 -20.51 -2.49
N SER A 224 -8.02 -19.32 -3.04
CA SER A 224 -9.05 -18.31 -3.36
C SER A 224 -9.73 -18.51 -4.72
N GLY A 225 -9.42 -19.59 -5.46
CA GLY A 225 -9.95 -19.85 -6.79
C GLY A 225 -9.35 -18.99 -7.91
N ASN A 226 -8.23 -18.34 -7.63
CA ASN A 226 -7.41 -17.58 -8.55
C ASN A 226 -6.22 -18.41 -9.05
N ARG A 227 -5.45 -17.90 -10.00
CA ARG A 227 -4.28 -18.64 -10.51
C ARG A 227 -3.07 -17.74 -10.73
N ILE A 228 -1.89 -18.32 -10.55
CA ILE A 228 -0.61 -17.71 -10.94
C ILE A 228 -0.09 -18.44 -12.19
N VAL A 229 0.44 -17.66 -13.12
CA VAL A 229 1.14 -18.13 -14.34
C VAL A 229 2.52 -17.50 -14.31
N GLU A 230 3.55 -18.30 -14.14
CA GLU A 230 4.94 -17.85 -14.33
C GLU A 230 5.20 -17.68 -15.83
N CYS A 231 5.81 -16.55 -16.19
CA CYS A 231 6.07 -16.19 -17.58
C CYS A 231 7.58 -16.16 -17.84
N ASP A 232 7.99 -16.58 -19.03
CA ASP A 232 9.40 -16.62 -19.44
C ASP A 232 9.89 -15.26 -19.98
N SER A 233 8.97 -14.32 -20.24
CA SER A 233 9.30 -12.98 -20.73
C SER A 233 8.30 -11.93 -20.28
N VAL A 234 8.74 -10.65 -20.30
CA VAL A 234 7.85 -9.50 -20.06
C VAL A 234 6.71 -9.48 -21.07
N GLY A 235 7.01 -9.72 -22.37
CA GLY A 235 6.00 -9.73 -23.42
C GLY A 235 4.92 -10.78 -23.19
N GLU A 236 5.29 -11.97 -22.73
CA GLU A 236 4.35 -13.01 -22.35
C GLU A 236 3.48 -12.57 -21.16
N ALA A 237 4.08 -11.95 -20.16
CA ALA A 237 3.36 -11.51 -18.97
C ALA A 237 2.33 -10.43 -19.29
N ILE A 238 2.71 -9.40 -20.07
CA ILE A 238 1.87 -8.21 -20.29
C ILE A 238 0.87 -8.38 -21.44
N GLY A 239 1.10 -9.30 -22.40
CA GLY A 239 0.28 -9.43 -23.59
C GLY A 239 -1.23 -9.54 -23.33
N PRO A 240 -1.69 -10.42 -22.45
CA PRO A 240 -3.13 -10.53 -22.11
C PRO A 240 -3.56 -9.64 -20.93
N ALA A 241 -2.66 -8.88 -20.30
CA ALA A 241 -2.92 -8.21 -19.04
C ALA A 241 -3.87 -7.02 -19.18
N ASP A 242 -4.85 -6.92 -18.30
CA ASP A 242 -5.69 -5.75 -18.09
C ASP A 242 -4.95 -4.71 -17.23
N VAL A 243 -4.19 -5.17 -16.25
CA VAL A 243 -3.37 -4.36 -15.36
C VAL A 243 -1.93 -4.87 -15.39
N ILE A 244 -0.99 -3.95 -15.50
CA ILE A 244 0.45 -4.19 -15.39
C ILE A 244 0.94 -3.49 -14.14
N TYR A 245 1.31 -4.27 -13.12
CA TYR A 245 1.82 -3.78 -11.84
C TYR A 245 3.33 -4.00 -11.79
N CYS A 246 4.09 -2.92 -11.99
CA CYS A 246 5.54 -2.95 -11.90
C CYS A 246 6.02 -2.67 -10.48
N THR A 247 7.09 -3.33 -10.04
CA THR A 247 7.72 -3.07 -8.75
C THR A 247 9.22 -2.83 -8.91
N ARG A 248 9.74 -1.99 -8.01
CA ARG A 248 11.18 -1.74 -7.91
C ARG A 248 11.88 -2.96 -7.29
N VAL A 249 13.06 -3.27 -7.79
CA VAL A 249 13.98 -4.21 -7.11
C VAL A 249 14.49 -3.57 -5.82
N GLN A 250 14.26 -4.22 -4.69
CA GLN A 250 14.69 -3.75 -3.37
C GLN A 250 16.14 -4.18 -3.11
N LYS A 251 17.09 -3.53 -3.80
CA LYS A 251 18.53 -3.88 -3.71
C LYS A 251 19.07 -3.84 -2.28
N GLU A 252 18.52 -2.97 -1.43
CA GLU A 252 18.83 -2.86 -0.01
C GLU A 252 18.52 -4.12 0.82
N ARG A 253 17.82 -5.09 0.24
CA ARG A 253 17.44 -6.37 0.87
C ARG A 253 18.09 -7.59 0.22
N LEU A 254 18.88 -7.37 -0.83
CA LEU A 254 19.58 -8.44 -1.52
C LEU A 254 20.84 -8.86 -0.75
N SER A 255 21.18 -10.15 -0.79
CA SER A 255 22.51 -10.61 -0.43
C SER A 255 23.51 -10.19 -1.53
N GLU A 256 24.80 -10.10 -1.18
CA GLU A 256 25.85 -9.79 -2.16
C GLU A 256 25.85 -10.76 -3.37
N GLN A 257 25.49 -12.02 -3.14
CA GLN A 257 25.38 -13.04 -4.20
C GLN A 257 24.16 -12.83 -5.11
N ASP A 258 23.06 -12.32 -4.55
CA ASP A 258 21.84 -12.03 -5.31
C ASP A 258 22.01 -10.73 -6.12
N GLU A 259 22.74 -9.73 -5.63
CA GLU A 259 22.98 -8.46 -6.35
C GLU A 259 23.67 -8.68 -7.71
N GLU A 260 24.64 -9.58 -7.79
CA GLU A 260 25.31 -9.90 -9.06
C GLU A 260 24.39 -10.58 -10.07
N SER A 261 23.40 -11.34 -9.60
CA SER A 261 22.45 -12.10 -10.46
C SER A 261 21.23 -11.26 -10.90
N VAL A 262 20.94 -10.13 -10.25
CA VAL A 262 19.74 -9.30 -10.48
C VAL A 262 20.03 -8.11 -11.43
N HIS A 263 21.04 -8.17 -12.26
CA HIS A 263 21.24 -7.16 -13.29
C HIS A 263 20.16 -7.28 -14.39
N LEU A 264 19.13 -6.42 -14.30
CA LEU A 264 18.26 -6.17 -15.44
C LEU A 264 19.11 -5.56 -16.57
N LYS A 265 19.22 -6.27 -17.68
CA LYS A 265 19.86 -5.73 -18.90
C LYS A 265 18.86 -4.80 -19.59
N GLY A 266 18.84 -3.53 -19.19
CA GLY A 266 17.90 -2.53 -19.72
C GLY A 266 16.65 -2.38 -18.86
N ASP A 267 15.68 -1.63 -19.37
CA ASP A 267 14.42 -1.36 -18.67
C ASP A 267 13.53 -2.60 -18.59
N LEU A 268 12.86 -2.80 -17.46
CA LEU A 268 11.88 -3.88 -17.30
C LEU A 268 10.62 -3.60 -18.13
N LEU A 269 10.14 -2.36 -18.11
CA LEU A 269 9.01 -1.90 -18.91
C LEU A 269 9.27 -0.50 -19.48
N ASN A 270 9.17 -0.37 -20.81
CA ASN A 270 9.29 0.89 -21.54
C ASN A 270 8.24 0.97 -22.67
N MET A 271 8.16 2.10 -23.36
CA MET A 271 7.19 2.31 -24.43
C MET A 271 7.33 1.33 -25.60
N ALA A 272 8.56 0.95 -25.96
CA ALA A 272 8.79 -0.01 -27.05
C ALA A 272 8.21 -1.39 -26.71
N ILE A 273 8.45 -1.89 -25.49
CA ILE A 273 7.90 -3.16 -25.00
C ILE A 273 6.36 -3.09 -24.94
N LEU A 274 5.80 -2.00 -24.42
CA LEU A 274 4.36 -1.79 -24.36
C LEU A 274 3.72 -1.77 -25.75
N THR A 275 4.34 -1.09 -26.71
CA THR A 275 3.84 -1.01 -28.09
C THR A 275 3.88 -2.36 -28.78
N GLN A 276 4.91 -3.15 -28.49
CA GLN A 276 5.11 -4.45 -29.15
C GLN A 276 4.21 -5.55 -28.57
N TYR A 277 4.00 -5.57 -27.26
CA TYR A 277 3.38 -6.70 -26.57
C TYR A 277 2.14 -6.35 -25.75
N GLY A 278 2.04 -5.11 -25.30
CA GLY A 278 0.99 -4.69 -24.38
C GLY A 278 -0.32 -4.42 -25.10
N ARG A 279 -1.41 -4.45 -24.33
CA ARG A 279 -2.72 -4.04 -24.82
C ARG A 279 -2.82 -2.51 -24.84
N PRO A 280 -3.44 -1.90 -25.86
CA PRO A 280 -3.62 -0.44 -25.91
C PRO A 280 -4.43 0.13 -24.74
N ASP A 281 -5.33 -0.67 -24.14
CA ASP A 281 -6.18 -0.32 -23.01
C ASP A 281 -5.64 -0.79 -21.65
N ALA A 282 -4.42 -1.34 -21.61
CA ALA A 282 -3.80 -1.79 -20.37
C ALA A 282 -3.62 -0.65 -19.36
N ILE A 283 -3.76 -0.97 -18.08
CA ILE A 283 -3.56 -0.06 -16.96
C ILE A 283 -2.16 -0.30 -16.41
N ILE A 284 -1.33 0.74 -16.31
CA ILE A 284 0.02 0.63 -15.74
C ILE A 284 0.06 1.25 -14.36
N MET A 285 0.47 0.46 -13.38
CA MET A 285 0.57 0.82 -11.97
C MET A 285 1.97 0.59 -11.43
N HIS A 286 2.36 1.38 -10.44
CA HIS A 286 3.66 1.26 -9.75
C HIS A 286 3.57 1.91 -8.36
N PRO A 287 3.97 1.23 -7.26
CA PRO A 287 3.86 1.79 -5.90
C PRO A 287 4.84 2.92 -5.61
N LEU A 288 5.75 3.21 -6.54
CA LEU A 288 6.81 4.19 -6.42
C LEU A 288 7.78 3.95 -5.22
N PRO A 289 9.03 4.43 -5.28
CA PRO A 289 9.64 5.19 -6.38
C PRO A 289 10.00 4.29 -7.56
N ARG A 290 9.99 4.84 -8.79
CA ARG A 290 10.69 4.22 -9.92
C ARG A 290 12.20 4.27 -9.64
N ASP A 291 12.91 3.17 -9.87
CA ASP A 291 14.38 3.17 -9.76
C ASP A 291 14.98 3.78 -11.03
N SER A 292 15.75 4.85 -10.88
CA SER A 292 16.44 5.54 -11.97
C SER A 292 17.96 5.38 -11.89
N ARG A 293 18.45 4.56 -10.96
CA ARG A 293 19.89 4.33 -10.79
C ARG A 293 20.40 3.43 -11.91
N HIS A 294 21.61 3.70 -12.38
CA HIS A 294 22.30 2.87 -13.38
C HIS A 294 21.66 2.80 -14.76
N ASN A 295 20.85 3.79 -15.17
CA ASN A 295 20.17 3.83 -16.48
C ASN A 295 19.39 2.54 -16.81
N SER A 296 18.83 1.90 -15.78
CA SER A 296 17.94 0.74 -15.89
C SER A 296 16.72 1.00 -15.01
N PHE A 297 15.56 1.09 -15.65
CA PHE A 297 14.31 1.42 -14.97
C PHE A 297 13.45 0.16 -14.82
N ASP A 298 12.82 0.02 -13.66
CA ASP A 298 11.68 -0.87 -13.48
C ASP A 298 10.47 -0.43 -14.30
N LEU A 299 10.25 0.88 -14.39
CA LEU A 299 9.28 1.54 -15.26
C LEU A 299 9.92 2.79 -15.87
N SER A 300 10.20 2.76 -17.15
CA SER A 300 10.87 3.85 -17.87
C SER A 300 10.02 5.13 -17.90
N PRO A 301 10.63 6.32 -17.79
CA PRO A 301 9.90 7.59 -17.92
C PRO A 301 9.25 7.81 -19.29
N ASP A 302 9.68 7.13 -20.35
CA ASP A 302 9.10 7.24 -21.69
C ASP A 302 7.64 6.75 -21.76
N VAL A 303 7.18 5.98 -20.74
CA VAL A 303 5.78 5.56 -20.62
C VAL A 303 4.86 6.64 -20.01
N ASP A 304 5.40 7.81 -19.65
CA ASP A 304 4.59 8.86 -19.00
C ASP A 304 3.46 9.38 -19.89
N ASP A 305 3.61 9.29 -21.19
CA ASP A 305 2.57 9.65 -22.17
C ASP A 305 1.60 8.50 -22.52
N PHE A 306 1.78 7.31 -21.93
CA PHE A 306 0.88 6.18 -22.18
C PHE A 306 -0.51 6.45 -21.54
N PRO A 307 -1.61 6.39 -22.31
CA PRO A 307 -2.95 6.75 -21.79
C PRO A 307 -3.41 5.93 -20.58
N GLY A 308 -2.93 4.69 -20.47
CA GLY A 308 -3.24 3.78 -19.36
C GLY A 308 -2.36 3.96 -18.12
N LEU A 309 -1.40 4.91 -18.12
CA LEU A 309 -0.55 5.13 -16.96
C LEU A 309 -1.37 5.71 -15.78
N ALA A 310 -1.41 4.98 -14.68
CA ALA A 310 -2.21 5.31 -13.50
C ALA A 310 -1.38 5.69 -12.25
N ILE A 311 -0.07 5.73 -12.33
CA ILE A 311 0.82 5.88 -11.15
C ILE A 311 0.55 7.13 -10.31
N PHE A 312 0.20 8.25 -10.93
CA PHE A 312 -0.10 9.48 -10.20
C PHE A 312 -1.52 9.46 -9.62
N ARG A 313 -2.50 8.93 -10.37
CA ARG A 313 -3.84 8.67 -9.83
C ARG A 313 -3.80 7.69 -8.66
N GLN A 314 -2.93 6.68 -8.74
CA GLN A 314 -2.65 5.74 -7.65
C GLN A 314 -2.13 6.46 -6.40
N THR A 315 -1.18 7.38 -6.54
CA THR A 315 -0.69 8.16 -5.39
C THR A 315 -1.74 9.12 -4.82
N ASP A 316 -2.54 9.76 -5.67
CA ASP A 316 -3.61 10.67 -5.25
C ASP A 316 -4.70 9.89 -4.48
N ASN A 317 -5.06 8.69 -4.94
CA ASN A 317 -5.97 7.80 -4.24
C ASN A 317 -5.47 7.39 -2.85
N GLY A 318 -4.16 7.40 -2.64
CA GLY A 318 -3.57 7.15 -1.33
C GLY A 318 -4.02 8.15 -0.27
N LEU A 319 -4.22 9.40 -0.62
CA LEU A 319 -4.75 10.41 0.29
C LEU A 319 -6.19 10.09 0.69
N LEU A 320 -7.04 9.69 -0.28
CA LEU A 320 -8.45 9.36 -0.06
C LEU A 320 -8.61 8.13 0.85
N ILE A 321 -7.86 7.08 0.54
CA ILE A 321 -7.85 5.84 1.33
C ILE A 321 -7.43 6.10 2.77
N ARG A 322 -6.39 6.93 3.00
CA ARG A 322 -5.92 7.25 4.36
C ARG A 322 -6.91 8.09 5.14
N MET A 323 -7.61 9.03 4.48
CA MET A 323 -8.72 9.76 5.12
C MET A 323 -9.84 8.79 5.52
N ALA A 324 -10.23 7.86 4.64
CA ALA A 324 -11.25 6.85 4.97
C ALA A 324 -10.82 5.93 6.12
N ILE A 325 -9.55 5.47 6.14
CA ILE A 325 -8.99 4.67 7.24
C ILE A 325 -9.15 5.41 8.58
N PHE A 326 -8.75 6.67 8.66
CA PHE A 326 -8.88 7.44 9.90
C PHE A 326 -10.33 7.65 10.30
N SER A 327 -11.21 7.96 9.36
CA SER A 327 -12.64 8.13 9.65
C SER A 327 -13.27 6.86 10.22
N ILE A 328 -12.88 5.67 9.71
CA ILE A 328 -13.34 4.38 10.23
C ILE A 328 -12.71 4.10 11.60
N ALA A 329 -11.39 4.22 11.73
CA ALA A 329 -10.68 3.91 12.96
C ALA A 329 -11.16 4.76 14.15
N LEU A 330 -11.48 6.02 13.91
CA LEU A 330 -11.97 6.94 14.93
C LEU A 330 -13.51 6.98 15.04
N GLY A 331 -14.23 6.10 14.32
CA GLY A 331 -15.68 5.93 14.47
C GLY A 331 -16.53 7.10 13.96
N VAL A 332 -16.01 7.91 13.03
CA VAL A 332 -16.70 9.11 12.50
C VAL A 332 -17.13 8.96 11.03
N ALA A 333 -17.00 7.77 10.46
CA ALA A 333 -17.24 7.51 9.03
C ALA A 333 -18.66 7.94 8.58
N ASP A 334 -19.68 7.67 9.39
CA ASP A 334 -21.09 7.97 9.08
C ASP A 334 -21.41 9.47 9.08
N HIS A 335 -20.54 10.30 9.63
CA HIS A 335 -20.72 11.75 9.77
C HIS A 335 -19.91 12.57 8.75
N VAL A 336 -19.07 11.92 7.96
CA VAL A 336 -18.16 12.60 7.00
C VAL A 336 -18.94 13.47 6.01
N THR A 337 -20.01 12.94 5.42
CA THR A 337 -20.81 13.67 4.41
C THR A 337 -21.51 14.89 4.96
N ASP A 338 -21.89 14.87 6.24
CA ASP A 338 -22.58 15.97 6.91
C ASP A 338 -21.64 17.16 7.24
N ASP A 339 -20.32 16.88 7.34
CA ASP A 339 -19.32 17.90 7.65
C ASP A 339 -18.68 18.52 6.39
N LEU A 340 -18.99 18.03 5.19
CA LEU A 340 -18.41 18.55 3.95
C LEU A 340 -18.92 19.97 3.66
N ARG A 341 -18.00 20.91 3.46
CA ARG A 341 -18.28 22.31 3.18
C ARG A 341 -17.43 22.81 2.00
N PRO A 342 -17.93 23.75 1.17
CA PRO A 342 -17.13 24.36 0.12
C PRO A 342 -15.84 24.97 0.67
N ALA A 343 -14.73 24.78 -0.03
CA ALA A 343 -13.48 25.44 0.32
C ALA A 343 -13.56 26.94 -0.03
N ALA A 344 -13.03 27.80 0.86
CA ALA A 344 -12.94 29.24 0.61
C ALA A 344 -11.80 29.62 -0.34
N TRP A 345 -10.99 28.67 -0.77
CA TRP A 345 -9.85 28.80 -1.67
C TRP A 345 -9.97 27.79 -2.81
N GLN A 346 -9.26 28.04 -3.92
CA GLN A 346 -9.22 27.12 -5.06
C GLN A 346 -7.82 26.57 -5.26
N ARG A 347 -7.73 25.25 -5.46
CA ARG A 347 -6.52 24.60 -5.93
C ARG A 347 -6.44 24.79 -7.45
N ARG A 348 -5.29 25.27 -7.94
CA ARG A 348 -5.03 25.40 -9.38
C ARG A 348 -4.76 24.03 -10.02
#